data_618738e7300570a3a166a957d1032d49
#
_entry.id   618738e7300570a3a166a957d1032d49
#
_cell.length_a   1.000
_cell.length_b   1.000
_cell.length_c   1.000
_cell.angle_alpha   90.00
_cell.angle_beta   90.00
_cell.angle_gamma   90.00
#
_symmetry.space_group_name_H-M   'P 1'
#
loop_
_entity.id
_entity.type
_entity.pdbx_description
1 polymer ?
#
loop_
_entity_poly.entity_id
_entity_poly.type
_entity_poly.pdbx_seq_one_letter_code
_entity_poly.pdbx_strand_id
1 'polypeptide(L)'
;MLTSVHDAISAVGMLVGHFSKRVMLAFVAALVLAVGAIGTTVTTEARIQADLDGLPSYITEDMVSEARSMQAHYGHPAGCTIAQIIAESSYQGDLSQLAKEDHNLFGMKWANSFAGCDGVVGPMNWDTNEEYDGQYVQINDAFIEFESDKACIKFRSAVFLQASTYADNALIQQAIAERSSTLMAQGLQDAGWATDSSYANKLIAIMDQYDLYRFDI
;
A
#
# COMPACT_ATOMS: atom_id res chain seq x y z
N MET A 1 39.26 19.46 -2.13
CA MET A 1 37.90 19.19 -1.62
C MET A 1 37.36 20.49 -1.05
N LEU A 2 36.29 21.06 -1.58
CA LEU A 2 35.73 22.30 -1.06
C LEU A 2 35.10 22.03 0.30
N THR A 3 35.62 22.69 1.33
CA THR A 3 35.26 22.39 2.73
C THR A 3 34.16 23.29 3.31
N SER A 4 33.70 24.27 2.54
CA SER A 4 32.55 25.11 2.96
C SER A 4 31.80 25.73 1.77
N VAL A 5 30.57 26.15 2.03
CA VAL A 5 29.75 26.90 1.08
C VAL A 5 30.44 28.21 0.67
N HIS A 6 31.24 28.77 1.56
CA HIS A 6 31.99 30.01 1.33
C HIS A 6 33.06 29.83 0.24
N ASP A 7 33.76 28.69 0.24
CA ASP A 7 34.82 28.37 -0.76
C ASP A 7 34.18 28.14 -2.14
N ALA A 8 32.97 27.54 -2.18
CA ALA A 8 32.21 27.36 -3.42
C ALA A 8 31.75 28.71 -4.01
N ILE A 9 31.30 29.64 -3.18
CA ILE A 9 30.89 30.98 -3.58
C ILE A 9 32.10 31.79 -4.10
N SER A 10 33.27 31.70 -3.44
CA SER A 10 34.50 32.35 -3.89
C SER A 10 35.00 31.80 -5.22
N ALA A 11 34.97 30.49 -5.43
CA ALA A 11 35.35 29.85 -6.69
C ALA A 11 34.42 30.27 -7.86
N VAL A 12 33.12 30.38 -7.61
CA VAL A 12 32.14 30.88 -8.57
C VAL A 12 32.40 32.38 -8.89
N GLY A 13 32.75 33.18 -7.89
CA GLY A 13 33.05 34.60 -8.07
C GLY A 13 34.24 34.88 -8.99
N MET A 14 35.27 34.02 -8.97
CA MET A 14 36.45 34.15 -9.84
C MET A 14 36.15 33.72 -11.31
N LEU A 15 35.22 32.83 -11.55
CA LEU A 15 34.82 32.42 -12.91
C LEU A 15 33.90 33.44 -13.59
N VAL A 16 33.20 34.28 -12.84
CA VAL A 16 32.11 35.13 -13.29
C VAL A 16 32.63 36.43 -13.96
N GLY A 17 33.91 36.79 -13.83
CA GLY A 17 34.43 38.03 -14.40
C GLY A 17 34.34 38.19 -15.96
N HIS A 18 33.93 37.13 -16.68
CA HIS A 18 33.90 37.11 -18.16
C HIS A 18 32.51 36.81 -18.76
N PHE A 19 31.46 36.62 -17.96
CA PHE A 19 30.14 36.31 -18.50
C PHE A 19 29.15 37.48 -18.41
N SER A 20 28.30 37.62 -19.45
CA SER A 20 27.25 38.62 -19.43
C SER A 20 26.26 38.36 -18.28
N LYS A 21 25.61 39.43 -17.73
CA LYS A 21 24.61 39.32 -16.65
C LYS A 21 23.51 38.30 -16.95
N ARG A 22 23.16 38.05 -18.21
CA ARG A 22 22.15 37.09 -18.63
C ARG A 22 22.61 35.64 -18.46
N VAL A 23 23.88 35.35 -18.75
CA VAL A 23 24.49 34.04 -18.57
C VAL A 23 24.64 33.74 -17.08
N MET A 24 25.02 34.72 -16.25
CA MET A 24 25.10 34.58 -14.82
C MET A 24 23.72 34.26 -14.18
N LEU A 25 22.67 34.95 -14.62
CA LEU A 25 21.31 34.70 -14.13
C LEU A 25 20.84 33.27 -14.48
N ALA A 26 21.17 32.79 -15.69
CA ALA A 26 20.82 31.42 -16.10
C ALA A 26 21.59 30.36 -15.27
N PHE A 27 22.86 30.58 -14.96
CA PHE A 27 23.65 29.70 -14.10
C PHE A 27 23.12 29.65 -12.65
N VAL A 28 22.78 30.80 -12.08
CA VAL A 28 22.21 30.86 -10.72
C VAL A 28 20.83 30.18 -10.70
N ALA A 29 19.98 30.41 -11.70
CA ALA A 29 18.68 29.75 -11.80
C ALA A 29 18.83 28.22 -11.95
N ALA A 30 19.76 27.74 -12.78
CA ALA A 30 20.04 26.31 -12.92
C ALA A 30 20.57 25.67 -11.61
N LEU A 31 21.43 26.39 -10.88
CA LEU A 31 21.95 25.91 -9.59
C LEU A 31 20.85 25.85 -8.52
N VAL A 32 19.97 26.84 -8.45
CA VAL A 32 18.83 26.86 -7.52
C VAL A 32 17.84 25.71 -7.85
N LEU A 33 17.59 25.46 -9.14
CA LEU A 33 16.73 24.34 -9.57
C LEU A 33 17.39 22.97 -9.22
N ALA A 34 18.69 22.84 -9.43
CA ALA A 34 19.41 21.60 -9.11
C ALA A 34 19.44 21.34 -7.60
N VAL A 35 19.70 22.34 -6.77
CA VAL A 35 19.68 22.22 -5.31
C VAL A 35 18.27 21.96 -4.80
N GLY A 36 17.26 22.59 -5.38
CA GLY A 36 15.85 22.33 -5.09
C GLY A 36 15.45 20.89 -5.44
N ALA A 37 15.87 20.38 -6.60
CA ALA A 37 15.58 19.01 -7.02
C ALA A 37 16.25 17.98 -6.11
N ILE A 38 17.52 18.16 -5.74
CA ILE A 38 18.24 17.29 -4.80
C ILE A 38 17.57 17.32 -3.41
N GLY A 39 17.20 18.51 -2.92
CA GLY A 39 16.51 18.64 -1.63
C GLY A 39 15.17 17.92 -1.59
N THR A 40 14.36 18.01 -2.66
CA THR A 40 13.07 17.31 -2.75
C THR A 40 13.24 15.80 -2.88
N THR A 41 14.24 15.31 -3.60
CA THR A 41 14.54 13.88 -3.72
C THR A 41 14.95 13.28 -2.38
N VAL A 42 15.88 13.92 -1.66
CA VAL A 42 16.33 13.46 -0.34
C VAL A 42 15.18 13.43 0.68
N THR A 43 14.31 14.42 0.67
CA THR A 43 13.14 14.44 1.58
C THR A 43 12.11 13.36 1.21
N THR A 44 11.95 13.05 -0.06
CA THR A 44 11.05 11.99 -0.53
C THR A 44 11.58 10.61 -0.13
N GLU A 45 12.84 10.31 -0.39
CA GLU A 45 13.46 9.04 0.02
C GLU A 45 13.42 8.83 1.54
N ALA A 46 13.71 9.88 2.32
CA ALA A 46 13.63 9.81 3.77
C ALA A 46 12.20 9.55 4.27
N ARG A 47 11.19 10.12 3.61
CA ARG A 47 9.77 9.87 3.93
C ARG A 47 9.36 8.45 3.60
N ILE A 48 9.74 7.94 2.43
CA ILE A 48 9.48 6.55 2.02
C ILE A 48 10.10 5.59 3.03
N GLN A 49 11.37 5.79 3.38
CA GLN A 49 12.05 4.96 4.36
C GLN A 49 11.34 4.99 5.73
N ALA A 50 10.87 6.16 6.17
CA ALA A 50 10.11 6.29 7.42
C ALA A 50 8.74 5.57 7.36
N ASP A 51 8.09 5.60 6.20
CA ASP A 51 6.83 4.88 6.00
C ASP A 51 7.01 3.35 6.05
N LEU A 52 8.14 2.83 5.59
CA LEU A 52 8.45 1.39 5.58
C LEU A 52 9.14 0.91 6.87
N ASP A 53 9.62 1.82 7.71
CA ASP A 53 10.33 1.45 8.92
C ASP A 53 9.46 0.63 9.88
N GLY A 54 10.00 -0.47 10.36
CA GLY A 54 9.31 -1.41 11.24
C GLY A 54 8.31 -2.34 10.55
N LEU A 55 8.03 -2.19 9.24
CA LEU A 55 7.17 -3.11 8.49
C LEU A 55 7.91 -4.39 8.06
N PRO A 56 7.20 -5.49 7.81
CA PRO A 56 7.78 -6.66 7.14
C PRO A 56 8.41 -6.28 5.81
N SER A 57 9.56 -6.86 5.47
CA SER A 57 10.35 -6.50 4.29
C SER A 57 9.65 -6.70 2.94
N TYR A 58 8.59 -7.49 2.91
CA TYR A 58 7.76 -7.71 1.72
C TYR A 58 6.66 -6.65 1.53
N ILE A 59 6.42 -5.79 2.52
CA ILE A 59 5.52 -4.64 2.35
C ILE A 59 6.28 -3.54 1.63
N THR A 60 5.80 -3.17 0.44
CA THR A 60 6.45 -2.22 -0.44
C THR A 60 5.87 -0.81 -0.32
N GLU A 61 6.63 0.19 -0.79
CA GLU A 61 6.13 1.57 -0.93
C GLU A 61 4.86 1.62 -1.78
N ASP A 62 4.81 0.86 -2.86
CA ASP A 62 3.67 0.78 -3.75
C ASP A 62 2.40 0.28 -3.04
N MET A 63 2.52 -0.72 -2.17
CA MET A 63 1.40 -1.20 -1.36
C MET A 63 0.91 -0.14 -0.36
N VAL A 64 1.82 0.52 0.34
CA VAL A 64 1.48 1.59 1.30
C VAL A 64 0.86 2.79 0.60
N SER A 65 1.46 3.22 -0.52
CA SER A 65 0.96 4.33 -1.32
C SER A 65 -0.44 4.07 -1.86
N GLU A 66 -0.70 2.87 -2.38
CA GLU A 66 -2.01 2.51 -2.92
C GLU A 66 -3.06 2.36 -1.80
N ALA A 67 -2.71 1.79 -0.63
CA ALA A 67 -3.62 1.75 0.51
C ALA A 67 -4.06 3.16 0.94
N ARG A 68 -3.14 4.13 1.00
CA ARG A 68 -3.45 5.53 1.26
C ARG A 68 -4.30 6.18 0.16
N SER A 69 -4.04 5.83 -1.10
CA SER A 69 -4.85 6.28 -2.23
C SER A 69 -6.30 5.79 -2.10
N MET A 70 -6.48 4.53 -1.72
CA MET A 70 -7.81 3.96 -1.50
C MET A 70 -8.52 4.57 -0.29
N GLN A 71 -7.81 4.91 0.76
CA GLN A 71 -8.39 5.68 1.87
C GLN A 71 -8.86 7.06 1.40
N ALA A 72 -8.07 7.76 0.58
CA ALA A 72 -8.45 9.09 0.08
C ALA A 72 -9.69 9.04 -0.83
N HIS A 73 -9.86 7.97 -1.63
CA HIS A 73 -10.95 7.85 -2.61
C HIS A 73 -12.22 7.19 -2.04
N TYR A 74 -12.06 6.17 -1.21
CA TYR A 74 -13.16 5.32 -0.70
C TYR A 74 -13.35 5.42 0.81
N GLY A 75 -12.45 6.10 1.52
CA GLY A 75 -12.48 6.20 2.98
C GLY A 75 -12.01 4.93 3.71
N HIS A 76 -11.60 3.88 3.02
CA HIS A 76 -11.16 2.63 3.65
C HIS A 76 -9.81 2.83 4.34
N PRO A 77 -9.72 2.72 5.69
CA PRO A 77 -8.51 3.03 6.45
C PRO A 77 -7.29 2.24 5.96
N ALA A 78 -6.19 2.95 5.71
CA ALA A 78 -4.98 2.38 5.11
C ALA A 78 -4.29 1.40 6.05
N GLY A 79 -4.28 1.68 7.35
CA GLY A 79 -3.72 0.79 8.36
C GLY A 79 -4.39 -0.59 8.35
N CYS A 80 -5.72 -0.64 8.27
CA CYS A 80 -6.45 -1.91 8.15
C CYS A 80 -6.16 -2.62 6.82
N THR A 81 -6.02 -1.88 5.72
CA THR A 81 -5.67 -2.48 4.41
C THR A 81 -4.30 -3.16 4.46
N ILE A 82 -3.30 -2.50 5.04
CA ILE A 82 -1.95 -3.07 5.22
C ILE A 82 -1.99 -4.27 6.18
N ALA A 83 -2.76 -4.18 7.28
CA ALA A 83 -2.93 -5.30 8.21
C ALA A 83 -3.53 -6.53 7.52
N GLN A 84 -4.51 -6.35 6.61
CA GLN A 84 -5.06 -7.45 5.82
C GLN A 84 -4.01 -8.06 4.88
N ILE A 85 -3.19 -7.26 4.20
CA ILE A 85 -2.10 -7.79 3.36
C ILE A 85 -1.18 -8.68 4.20
N ILE A 86 -0.80 -8.22 5.39
CA ILE A 86 0.05 -9.01 6.29
C ILE A 86 -0.66 -10.29 6.76
N ALA A 87 -1.94 -10.22 7.10
CA ALA A 87 -2.71 -11.36 7.59
C ALA A 87 -2.96 -12.42 6.52
N GLU A 88 -3.33 -11.99 5.29
CA GLU A 88 -3.81 -12.88 4.23
C GLU A 88 -2.69 -13.45 3.35
N SER A 89 -1.60 -12.67 3.17
CA SER A 89 -0.58 -13.04 2.20
C SER A 89 0.78 -13.38 2.80
N SER A 90 0.97 -13.36 4.14
CA SER A 90 2.26 -13.74 4.72
C SER A 90 2.42 -15.26 4.86
N TYR A 91 3.58 -15.75 4.45
CA TYR A 91 3.98 -17.14 4.62
C TYR A 91 5.45 -17.24 4.99
N GLN A 92 5.77 -17.77 6.15
CA GLN A 92 7.15 -17.95 6.65
C GLN A 92 8.04 -16.69 6.59
N GLY A 93 7.45 -15.52 6.84
CA GLY A 93 8.17 -14.24 6.85
C GLY A 93 8.32 -13.58 5.48
N ASP A 94 7.62 -14.06 4.46
CA ASP A 94 7.59 -13.52 3.10
C ASP A 94 6.16 -13.58 2.55
N LEU A 95 5.91 -13.11 1.33
CA LEU A 95 4.62 -13.28 0.66
C LEU A 95 4.38 -14.75 0.28
N SER A 96 3.12 -15.17 0.31
CA SER A 96 2.66 -16.44 -0.23
C SER A 96 2.90 -16.54 -1.73
N GLN A 97 2.89 -17.75 -2.29
CA GLN A 97 3.04 -17.95 -3.72
C GLN A 97 1.93 -17.25 -4.53
N LEU A 98 0.67 -17.35 -4.09
CA LEU A 98 -0.46 -16.67 -4.71
C LEU A 98 -0.23 -15.14 -4.79
N ALA A 99 0.28 -14.54 -3.72
CA ALA A 99 0.58 -13.11 -3.71
C ALA A 99 1.75 -12.73 -4.62
N LYS A 100 2.78 -13.59 -4.73
CA LYS A 100 3.97 -13.34 -5.56
C LYS A 100 3.72 -13.53 -7.06
N GLU A 101 3.00 -14.58 -7.42
CA GLU A 101 2.82 -14.98 -8.82
C GLU A 101 1.62 -14.28 -9.46
N ASP A 102 0.51 -14.15 -8.71
CA ASP A 102 -0.76 -13.61 -9.23
C ASP A 102 -1.11 -12.26 -8.63
N HIS A 103 -0.23 -11.64 -7.82
CA HIS A 103 -0.47 -10.36 -7.14
C HIS A 103 -1.75 -10.34 -6.27
N ASN A 104 -2.25 -11.52 -5.86
CA ASN A 104 -3.47 -11.63 -5.06
C ASN A 104 -3.16 -11.54 -3.57
N LEU A 105 -3.11 -10.32 -3.06
CA LEU A 105 -2.69 -10.00 -1.69
C LEU A 105 -3.75 -10.32 -0.62
N PHE A 106 -4.98 -10.68 -1.03
CA PHE A 106 -6.08 -10.90 -0.11
C PHE A 106 -6.74 -12.28 -0.25
N GLY A 107 -6.18 -13.18 -1.04
CA GLY A 107 -6.77 -14.50 -1.29
C GLY A 107 -8.16 -14.44 -1.94
N MET A 108 -8.41 -13.43 -2.77
CA MET A 108 -9.74 -13.23 -3.39
C MET A 108 -10.01 -14.31 -4.44
N LYS A 109 -11.11 -15.04 -4.24
CA LYS A 109 -11.57 -16.07 -5.17
C LYS A 109 -12.21 -15.45 -6.42
N TRP A 110 -12.10 -16.16 -7.54
CA TRP A 110 -12.65 -15.75 -8.82
C TRP A 110 -14.18 -15.80 -8.83
N ALA A 111 -14.78 -14.81 -9.44
CA ALA A 111 -16.17 -14.84 -9.90
C ALA A 111 -16.24 -14.27 -11.31
N ASN A 112 -17.13 -14.83 -12.15
CA ASN A 112 -17.28 -14.40 -13.56
C ASN A 112 -17.64 -12.90 -13.70
N SER A 113 -18.28 -12.31 -12.68
CA SER A 113 -18.58 -10.88 -12.63
C SER A 113 -17.34 -9.99 -12.56
N PHE A 114 -16.16 -10.53 -12.24
CA PHE A 114 -14.91 -9.80 -12.16
C PHE A 114 -14.17 -9.74 -13.50
N ALA A 115 -14.61 -10.53 -14.49
CA ALA A 115 -14.02 -10.49 -15.83
C ALA A 115 -14.15 -9.07 -16.44
N GLY A 116 -12.99 -8.52 -16.86
CA GLY A 116 -12.94 -7.19 -17.47
C GLY A 116 -12.95 -6.02 -16.47
N CYS A 117 -12.92 -6.27 -15.16
CA CYS A 117 -12.62 -5.23 -14.18
C CYS A 117 -11.17 -4.72 -14.36
N ASP A 118 -10.97 -3.44 -14.07
CA ASP A 118 -9.67 -2.79 -14.18
C ASP A 118 -8.61 -3.49 -13.33
N GLY A 119 -7.47 -3.83 -13.93
CA GLY A 119 -6.36 -4.53 -13.30
C GLY A 119 -6.55 -6.03 -13.05
N VAL A 120 -7.67 -6.62 -13.50
CA VAL A 120 -7.94 -8.06 -13.41
C VAL A 120 -7.46 -8.75 -14.70
N VAL A 121 -6.54 -9.72 -14.58
CA VAL A 121 -6.05 -10.55 -15.68
C VAL A 121 -7.01 -11.69 -15.97
N GLY A 122 -7.38 -12.46 -14.95
CA GLY A 122 -8.29 -13.59 -15.09
C GLY A 122 -8.26 -14.56 -13.89
N PRO A 123 -8.84 -15.75 -14.05
CA PRO A 123 -8.78 -16.79 -13.04
C PRO A 123 -7.48 -17.59 -13.12
N MET A 124 -6.86 -17.86 -11.97
CA MET A 124 -5.77 -18.82 -11.79
C MET A 124 -6.17 -19.88 -10.79
N ASN A 125 -5.87 -21.13 -11.11
CA ASN A 125 -6.22 -22.28 -10.25
C ASN A 125 -5.07 -22.59 -9.29
N TRP A 126 -5.41 -22.69 -8.01
CA TRP A 126 -4.47 -23.05 -6.95
C TRP A 126 -5.00 -24.20 -6.11
N ASP A 127 -4.10 -25.07 -5.70
CA ASP A 127 -4.39 -26.06 -4.67
C ASP A 127 -4.41 -25.37 -3.32
N THR A 128 -5.54 -25.42 -2.65
CA THR A 128 -5.73 -24.84 -1.31
C THR A 128 -6.31 -25.88 -0.36
N ASN A 129 -6.13 -25.67 0.96
CA ASN A 129 -6.75 -26.51 1.97
C ASN A 129 -7.94 -25.77 2.57
N GLU A 130 -9.11 -26.36 2.43
CA GLU A 130 -10.35 -25.86 3.04
C GLU A 130 -10.74 -26.75 4.21
N GLU A 131 -11.28 -26.17 5.26
CA GLU A 131 -11.78 -26.90 6.41
C GLU A 131 -13.27 -27.20 6.23
N TYR A 132 -13.62 -28.50 6.19
CA TYR A 132 -14.98 -28.98 6.19
C TYR A 132 -15.20 -29.89 7.42
N ASP A 133 -16.12 -29.54 8.29
CA ASP A 133 -16.46 -30.32 9.50
C ASP A 133 -15.24 -30.69 10.36
N GLY A 134 -14.27 -29.78 10.50
CA GLY A 134 -13.05 -30.00 11.27
C GLY A 134 -11.98 -30.82 10.55
N GLN A 135 -12.13 -31.11 9.26
CA GLN A 135 -11.15 -31.82 8.45
C GLN A 135 -10.63 -30.92 7.32
N TYR A 136 -9.32 -30.88 7.15
CA TYR A 136 -8.70 -30.20 6.02
C TYR A 136 -8.77 -31.05 4.75
N VAL A 137 -9.40 -30.53 3.73
CA VAL A 137 -9.49 -31.15 2.40
C VAL A 137 -8.76 -30.28 1.40
N GLN A 138 -7.82 -30.88 0.66
CA GLN A 138 -7.18 -30.20 -0.44
C GLN A 138 -8.17 -30.10 -1.61
N ILE A 139 -8.42 -28.88 -2.06
CA ILE A 139 -9.24 -28.60 -3.23
C ILE A 139 -8.47 -27.73 -4.20
N ASN A 140 -8.83 -27.78 -5.47
CA ASN A 140 -8.35 -26.84 -6.50
C ASN A 140 -9.44 -25.77 -6.69
N ASP A 141 -9.08 -24.52 -6.42
CA ASP A 141 -10.02 -23.41 -6.52
C ASP A 141 -9.45 -22.28 -7.37
N ALA A 142 -10.32 -21.49 -7.99
CA ALA A 142 -9.96 -20.37 -8.83
C ALA A 142 -9.83 -19.08 -8.03
N PHE A 143 -8.67 -18.43 -8.12
CA PHE A 143 -8.38 -17.13 -7.53
C PHE A 143 -8.20 -16.08 -8.63
N ILE A 144 -8.29 -14.81 -8.26
CA ILE A 144 -8.08 -13.72 -9.20
C ILE A 144 -6.57 -13.50 -9.39
N GLU A 145 -6.11 -13.48 -10.65
CA GLU A 145 -4.81 -12.91 -11.03
C GLU A 145 -4.97 -11.42 -11.32
N PHE A 146 -4.09 -10.59 -10.76
CA PHE A 146 -4.03 -9.15 -10.97
C PHE A 146 -2.79 -8.73 -11.74
N GLU A 147 -2.85 -7.59 -12.44
CA GLU A 147 -1.72 -7.03 -13.17
C GLU A 147 -0.58 -6.57 -12.24
N SER A 148 -0.90 -6.23 -10.99
CA SER A 148 0.05 -5.75 -9.98
C SER A 148 -0.57 -5.74 -8.58
N ASP A 149 0.27 -5.60 -7.55
CA ASP A 149 -0.16 -5.41 -6.16
C ASP A 149 -1.08 -4.18 -6.01
N LYS A 150 -0.78 -3.09 -6.71
CA LYS A 150 -1.64 -1.89 -6.75
C LYS A 150 -3.01 -2.19 -7.32
N ALA A 151 -3.08 -2.95 -8.41
CA ALA A 151 -4.35 -3.35 -9.01
C ALA A 151 -5.20 -4.18 -8.04
N CYS A 152 -4.58 -5.10 -7.30
CA CYS A 152 -5.24 -5.89 -6.26
C CYS A 152 -5.79 -5.01 -5.13
N ILE A 153 -4.99 -4.09 -4.59
CA ILE A 153 -5.41 -3.17 -3.52
C ILE A 153 -6.54 -2.25 -3.98
N LYS A 154 -6.43 -1.72 -5.21
CA LYS A 154 -7.48 -0.92 -5.84
C LYS A 154 -8.77 -1.72 -6.02
N PHE A 155 -8.70 -2.93 -6.57
CA PHE A 155 -9.84 -3.80 -6.79
C PHE A 155 -10.57 -4.12 -5.47
N ARG A 156 -9.83 -4.43 -4.39
CA ARG A 156 -10.41 -4.63 -3.06
C ARG A 156 -11.32 -3.47 -2.66
N SER A 157 -10.88 -2.23 -2.84
CA SER A 157 -11.60 -1.04 -2.40
C SER A 157 -12.66 -0.56 -3.39
N ALA A 158 -12.35 -0.62 -4.70
CA ALA A 158 -13.20 -0.06 -5.76
C ALA A 158 -14.30 -1.02 -6.23
N VAL A 159 -14.11 -2.33 -6.02
CA VAL A 159 -15.04 -3.37 -6.51
C VAL A 159 -15.51 -4.25 -5.35
N PHE A 160 -14.59 -4.93 -4.66
CA PHE A 160 -14.95 -5.95 -3.69
C PHE A 160 -15.72 -5.38 -2.49
N LEU A 161 -15.21 -4.33 -1.88
CA LEU A 161 -15.86 -3.67 -0.74
C LEU A 161 -17.05 -2.77 -1.13
N GLN A 162 -17.36 -2.66 -2.42
CA GLN A 162 -18.59 -1.99 -2.89
C GLN A 162 -19.78 -2.94 -2.96
N ALA A 163 -19.59 -4.24 -2.76
CA ALA A 163 -20.72 -5.16 -2.60
C ALA A 163 -21.54 -4.78 -1.36
N SER A 164 -22.87 -4.89 -1.44
CA SER A 164 -23.79 -4.41 -0.39
C SER A 164 -23.51 -5.00 0.99
N THR A 165 -23.01 -6.24 1.07
CA THR A 165 -22.61 -6.87 2.34
C THR A 165 -21.54 -6.08 3.10
N TYR A 166 -20.67 -5.36 2.38
CA TYR A 166 -19.64 -4.48 2.97
C TYR A 166 -20.08 -3.02 2.94
N ALA A 167 -20.53 -2.54 1.80
CA ALA A 167 -20.87 -1.13 1.61
C ALA A 167 -22.02 -0.67 2.53
N ASP A 168 -22.99 -1.52 2.84
CA ASP A 168 -24.11 -1.21 3.71
C ASP A 168 -23.87 -1.61 5.19
N ASN A 169 -22.69 -2.15 5.52
CA ASN A 169 -22.35 -2.55 6.88
C ASN A 169 -22.12 -1.32 7.78
N ALA A 170 -22.85 -1.25 8.90
CA ALA A 170 -22.83 -0.09 9.80
C ALA A 170 -21.46 0.19 10.42
N LEU A 171 -20.70 -0.86 10.78
CA LEU A 171 -19.35 -0.71 11.34
C LEU A 171 -18.35 -0.22 10.29
N ILE A 172 -18.47 -0.70 9.04
CA ILE A 172 -17.63 -0.22 7.92
C ILE A 172 -17.95 1.25 7.62
N GLN A 173 -19.22 1.64 7.59
CA GLN A 173 -19.61 3.04 7.40
C GLN A 173 -19.09 3.93 8.52
N GLN A 174 -19.15 3.46 9.76
CA GLN A 174 -18.57 4.18 10.90
C GLN A 174 -17.03 4.26 10.79
N ALA A 175 -16.38 3.17 10.40
CA ALA A 175 -14.93 3.13 10.17
C ALA A 175 -14.47 4.17 9.15
N ILE A 176 -15.22 4.31 8.05
CA ILE A 176 -14.97 5.32 7.01
C ILE A 176 -15.13 6.74 7.58
N ALA A 177 -16.23 6.99 8.31
CA ALA A 177 -16.51 8.31 8.87
C ALA A 177 -15.48 8.75 9.92
N GLU A 178 -15.00 7.82 10.74
CA GLU A 178 -14.04 8.06 11.83
C GLU A 178 -12.58 7.81 11.41
N ARG A 179 -12.32 7.33 10.21
CA ARG A 179 -10.99 6.89 9.73
C ARG A 179 -10.36 5.88 10.69
N SER A 180 -11.15 4.91 11.14
CA SER A 180 -10.74 3.96 12.17
C SER A 180 -10.42 2.59 11.58
N SER A 181 -9.15 2.24 11.54
CA SER A 181 -8.70 0.89 11.16
C SER A 181 -9.27 -0.19 12.10
N THR A 182 -9.43 0.09 13.38
CA THR A 182 -10.02 -0.84 14.35
C THR A 182 -11.48 -1.16 14.01
N LEU A 183 -12.29 -0.12 13.74
CA LEU A 183 -13.69 -0.31 13.35
C LEU A 183 -13.79 -1.00 11.98
N MET A 184 -12.86 -0.73 11.06
CA MET A 184 -12.82 -1.41 9.77
C MET A 184 -12.56 -2.91 9.92
N ALA A 185 -11.63 -3.31 10.79
CA ALA A 185 -11.36 -4.71 11.07
C ALA A 185 -12.59 -5.42 11.66
N GLN A 186 -13.29 -4.76 12.59
CA GLN A 186 -14.55 -5.27 13.16
C GLN A 186 -15.66 -5.38 12.13
N GLY A 187 -15.81 -4.37 11.27
CA GLY A 187 -16.80 -4.36 10.20
C GLY A 187 -16.54 -5.42 9.14
N LEU A 188 -15.29 -5.68 8.77
CA LEU A 188 -14.92 -6.76 7.86
C LEU A 188 -15.29 -8.14 8.43
N GLN A 189 -15.05 -8.37 9.72
CA GLN A 189 -15.48 -9.62 10.39
C GLN A 189 -17.00 -9.72 10.43
N ASP A 190 -17.69 -8.66 10.82
CA ASP A 190 -19.16 -8.63 10.89
C ASP A 190 -19.82 -8.85 9.52
N ALA A 191 -19.20 -8.32 8.46
CA ALA A 191 -19.63 -8.52 7.08
C ALA A 191 -19.26 -9.90 6.49
N GLY A 192 -18.54 -10.75 7.26
CA GLY A 192 -18.20 -12.11 6.85
C GLY A 192 -17.02 -12.22 5.89
N TRP A 193 -16.04 -11.31 5.98
CA TRP A 193 -14.78 -11.43 5.21
C TRP A 193 -14.07 -12.76 5.47
N ALA A 194 -14.05 -13.19 6.73
CA ALA A 194 -13.48 -14.46 7.14
C ALA A 194 -14.45 -15.23 8.07
N THR A 195 -14.39 -16.54 8.05
CA THR A 195 -15.16 -17.41 8.94
C THR A 195 -14.59 -17.48 10.36
N ASP A 196 -13.35 -17.03 10.54
CA ASP A 196 -12.67 -16.99 11.83
C ASP A 196 -13.25 -15.88 12.73
N SER A 197 -13.86 -16.27 13.85
CA SER A 197 -14.43 -15.34 14.83
C SER A 197 -13.41 -14.44 15.52
N SER A 198 -12.11 -14.72 15.40
CA SER A 198 -11.01 -13.92 15.93
C SER A 198 -10.38 -12.98 14.89
N TYR A 199 -10.93 -12.91 13.67
CA TYR A 199 -10.33 -12.19 12.55
C TYR A 199 -10.04 -10.72 12.86
N ALA A 200 -11.01 -9.98 13.39
CA ALA A 200 -10.82 -8.59 13.77
C ALA A 200 -9.68 -8.43 14.80
N ASN A 201 -9.64 -9.29 15.81
CA ASN A 201 -8.58 -9.24 16.83
C ASN A 201 -7.19 -9.55 16.25
N LYS A 202 -7.10 -10.44 15.23
CA LYS A 202 -5.84 -10.70 14.52
C LYS A 202 -5.38 -9.46 13.76
N LEU A 203 -6.27 -8.78 13.04
CA LEU A 203 -5.93 -7.54 12.34
C LEU A 203 -5.52 -6.43 13.32
N ILE A 204 -6.22 -6.27 14.43
CA ILE A 204 -5.90 -5.28 15.48
C ILE A 204 -4.51 -5.58 16.08
N ALA A 205 -4.20 -6.83 16.38
CA ALA A 205 -2.89 -7.21 16.90
C ALA A 205 -1.75 -6.91 15.89
N ILE A 206 -1.99 -7.12 14.59
CA ILE A 206 -1.04 -6.75 13.52
C ILE A 206 -0.89 -5.22 13.46
N MET A 207 -1.98 -4.46 13.53
CA MET A 207 -1.94 -3.01 13.54
C MET A 207 -1.16 -2.45 14.74
N ASP A 208 -1.35 -3.04 15.93
CA ASP A 208 -0.62 -2.68 17.15
C ASP A 208 0.86 -3.03 17.04
N GLN A 209 1.18 -4.22 16.51
CA GLN A 209 2.56 -4.70 16.36
C GLN A 209 3.40 -3.82 15.45
N TYR A 210 2.81 -3.33 14.34
CA TYR A 210 3.51 -2.58 13.31
C TYR A 210 3.18 -1.09 13.29
N ASP A 211 2.43 -0.60 14.30
CA ASP A 211 1.97 0.81 14.39
C ASP A 211 1.29 1.29 13.09
N LEU A 212 0.35 0.48 12.56
CA LEU A 212 -0.26 0.76 11.26
C LEU A 212 -1.28 1.91 11.29
N TYR A 213 -1.75 2.32 12.46
CA TYR A 213 -2.64 3.47 12.62
C TYR A 213 -2.01 4.79 12.12
N ARG A 214 -0.67 4.87 12.07
CA ARG A 214 0.05 6.03 11.50
C ARG A 214 -0.27 6.28 10.02
N PHE A 215 -0.89 5.32 9.33
CA PHE A 215 -1.30 5.44 7.94
C PHE A 215 -2.71 5.97 7.75
N ASP A 216 -3.53 6.08 8.81
CA ASP A 216 -4.93 6.53 8.80
C ASP A 216 -5.06 8.07 8.84
N ILE A 217 -4.36 8.80 7.97
CA ILE A 217 -4.28 10.27 7.94
C ILE A 217 -5.08 10.89 6.80
#